data_45c598fb8b18857c739047a650453905
#
_entry.id   45c598fb8b18857c739047a650453905
#
_cell.length_a   1.000
_cell.length_b   1.000
_cell.length_c   1.000
_cell.angle_alpha   90.00
_cell.angle_beta   90.00
_cell.angle_gamma   90.00
#
_symmetry.space_group_name_H-M   'P 1'
#
loop_
_entity.id
_entity.type
_entity.pdbx_description
1 polymer ?
#
loop_
_entity_poly.entity_id
_entity_poly.type
_entity_poly.pdbx_seq_one_letter_code
_entity_poly.pdbx_strand_id
1 'polypeptide(L)'
;MYEYNVENCCREIFENGFSYLPSIKTLIDENNICDEALQEIGSKTYSTDNRAHKKLVDLMNLEPLFESVFNKAVNDFRVSIDKTDRYFVARKVDPGQSSEKYRAHFDSHLLTIVLPISIPKPENGFSDRGELKAAPNARKFPRYELINILQKAYWKRYASEAGFDTVSKSTHVLTEYFDDYKPLAFLGTTTLHGNNFVSEKSESRLTFLCHLYDPSPRYGIGTLLRKIRGR
;
A
#
# COMPACT_ATOMS: atom_id res chain seq x y z
N MET A 1 -4.19 -13.95 20.20
CA MET A 1 -3.01 -13.97 19.30
C MET A 1 -3.55 -13.75 17.89
N TYR A 2 -2.93 -12.89 17.10
CA TYR A 2 -3.33 -12.68 15.69
C TYR A 2 -2.79 -13.83 14.84
N GLU A 3 -3.70 -14.60 14.27
CA GLU A 3 -3.36 -15.84 13.54
C GLU A 3 -3.78 -15.74 12.08
N TYR A 4 -2.90 -16.14 11.18
CA TYR A 4 -3.16 -16.26 9.75
C TYR A 4 -2.19 -17.25 9.11
N ASN A 5 -2.58 -17.79 7.97
CA ASN A 5 -1.75 -18.74 7.23
C ASN A 5 -0.76 -17.99 6.33
N VAL A 6 0.48 -17.89 6.76
CA VAL A 6 1.57 -17.17 6.07
C VAL A 6 1.81 -17.74 4.66
N GLU A 7 1.85 -19.07 4.52
CA GLU A 7 2.12 -19.72 3.22
C GLU A 7 1.00 -19.46 2.22
N ASN A 8 -0.26 -19.52 2.69
CA ASN A 8 -1.41 -19.20 1.84
C ASN A 8 -1.41 -17.73 1.42
N CYS A 9 -1.20 -16.80 2.35
CA CYS A 9 -1.10 -15.38 2.03
C CYS A 9 0.02 -15.11 1.02
N CYS A 10 1.22 -15.66 1.25
CA CYS A 10 2.33 -15.51 0.33
C CYS A 10 1.99 -16.06 -1.06
N ARG A 11 1.40 -17.25 -1.14
CA ARG A 11 0.96 -17.84 -2.41
C ARG A 11 -0.03 -16.94 -3.14
N GLU A 12 -1.08 -16.47 -2.48
CA GLU A 12 -2.10 -15.59 -3.07
C GLU A 12 -1.51 -14.29 -3.59
N ILE A 13 -0.57 -13.66 -2.85
CA ILE A 13 0.12 -12.45 -3.29
C ILE A 13 0.83 -12.66 -4.63
N PHE A 14 1.46 -13.83 -4.85
CA PHE A 14 2.18 -14.10 -6.10
C PHE A 14 1.28 -14.58 -7.24
N GLU A 15 0.24 -15.36 -6.94
CA GLU A 15 -0.68 -15.92 -7.95
C GLU A 15 -1.74 -14.90 -8.36
N ASN A 16 -2.39 -14.27 -7.39
CA ASN A 16 -3.50 -13.33 -7.63
C ASN A 16 -3.04 -11.87 -7.69
N GLY A 17 -1.81 -11.59 -7.22
CA GLY A 17 -1.27 -10.24 -7.06
C GLY A 17 -1.60 -9.58 -5.72
N PHE A 18 -2.47 -10.20 -4.89
CA PHE A 18 -2.87 -9.70 -3.58
C PHE A 18 -3.36 -10.81 -2.65
N SER A 19 -3.42 -10.52 -1.34
CA SER A 19 -4.08 -11.32 -0.31
C SER A 19 -4.66 -10.43 0.78
N TYR A 20 -5.75 -10.86 1.40
CA TYR A 20 -6.29 -10.25 2.60
C TYR A 20 -5.76 -10.94 3.85
N LEU A 21 -5.40 -10.13 4.84
CA LEU A 21 -5.13 -10.61 6.19
C LEU A 21 -6.41 -10.54 7.03
N PRO A 22 -6.50 -11.27 8.15
CA PRO A 22 -7.64 -11.17 9.06
C PRO A 22 -7.84 -9.74 9.59
N SER A 23 -9.06 -9.43 10.04
CA SER A 23 -9.39 -8.12 10.60
C SER A 23 -8.47 -7.74 11.77
N ILE A 24 -8.02 -6.49 11.78
CA ILE A 24 -7.20 -5.92 12.84
C ILE A 24 -7.97 -5.01 13.79
N LYS A 25 -9.31 -4.95 13.64
CA LYS A 25 -10.15 -4.02 14.43
C LYS A 25 -9.95 -4.18 15.93
N THR A 26 -9.97 -5.41 16.42
CA THR A 26 -9.75 -5.72 17.85
C THR A 26 -8.36 -5.27 18.32
N LEU A 27 -7.31 -5.50 17.51
CA LEU A 27 -5.96 -5.05 17.86
C LEU A 27 -5.87 -3.52 17.95
N ILE A 28 -6.55 -2.81 17.06
CA ILE A 28 -6.60 -1.35 17.06
C ILE A 28 -7.27 -0.84 18.35
N ASP A 29 -8.43 -1.39 18.67
CA ASP A 29 -9.27 -0.93 19.79
C ASP A 29 -8.63 -1.26 21.15
N GLU A 30 -8.18 -2.49 21.35
CA GLU A 30 -7.59 -2.94 22.62
C GLU A 30 -6.24 -2.28 22.93
N ASN A 31 -5.53 -1.80 21.92
CA ASN A 31 -4.19 -1.22 22.07
C ASN A 31 -4.13 0.29 21.85
N ASN A 32 -5.27 0.97 21.68
CA ASN A 32 -5.37 2.42 21.43
C ASN A 32 -4.53 2.90 20.24
N ILE A 33 -4.39 2.06 19.21
CA ILE A 33 -3.51 2.32 18.05
C ILE A 33 -3.91 3.60 17.30
N CYS A 34 -5.21 3.84 17.15
CA CYS A 34 -5.71 5.00 16.43
C CYS A 34 -5.34 6.31 17.12
N ASP A 35 -5.59 6.42 18.43
CA ASP A 35 -5.34 7.64 19.20
C ASP A 35 -3.84 7.93 19.30
N GLU A 36 -3.02 6.90 19.57
CA GLU A 36 -1.56 7.03 19.57
C GLU A 36 -1.05 7.53 18.22
N ALA A 37 -1.55 6.96 17.12
CA ALA A 37 -1.14 7.34 15.78
C ALA A 37 -1.55 8.77 15.41
N LEU A 38 -2.77 9.19 15.75
CA LEU A 38 -3.25 10.55 15.50
C LEU A 38 -2.47 11.58 16.32
N GLN A 39 -2.14 11.26 17.58
CA GLN A 39 -1.32 12.13 18.41
C GLN A 39 0.08 12.33 17.81
N GLU A 40 0.71 11.26 17.32
CA GLU A 40 2.06 11.33 16.76
C GLU A 40 2.10 12.02 15.39
N ILE A 41 1.10 11.79 14.53
CA ILE A 41 1.05 12.40 13.19
C ILE A 41 0.67 13.88 13.27
N GLY A 42 -0.19 14.28 14.24
CA GLY A 42 -0.65 15.64 14.45
C GLY A 42 -1.29 16.25 13.21
N SER A 43 -0.80 17.43 12.79
CA SER A 43 -1.27 18.13 11.59
C SER A 43 -0.63 17.66 10.28
N LYS A 44 0.32 16.72 10.33
CA LYS A 44 1.00 16.20 9.14
C LYS A 44 0.10 15.24 8.36
N THR A 45 0.35 15.14 7.06
CA THR A 45 -0.31 14.17 6.18
C THR A 45 0.31 12.78 6.32
N TYR A 46 1.60 12.67 6.69
CA TYR A 46 2.30 11.39 6.88
C TYR A 46 3.46 11.50 7.87
N SER A 47 3.79 10.36 8.47
CA SER A 47 4.92 10.19 9.39
C SER A 47 5.58 8.84 9.12
N THR A 48 6.91 8.80 9.10
CA THR A 48 7.70 7.59 8.85
C THR A 48 8.19 6.90 10.12
N ASP A 49 8.08 7.55 11.28
CA ASP A 49 8.56 7.05 12.58
C ASP A 49 7.43 6.87 13.61
N ASN A 50 6.25 6.49 13.14
CA ASN A 50 5.09 6.33 13.99
C ASN A 50 5.24 5.06 14.86
N ARG A 51 5.24 5.22 16.20
CA ARG A 51 5.40 4.10 17.15
C ARG A 51 4.20 3.19 17.16
N ALA A 52 2.98 3.75 17.02
CA ALA A 52 1.77 2.95 16.94
C ALA A 52 1.79 2.02 15.71
N HIS A 53 2.40 2.46 14.60
CA HIS A 53 2.58 1.61 13.42
C HIS A 53 3.51 0.42 13.73
N LYS A 54 4.68 0.67 14.34
CA LYS A 54 5.62 -0.40 14.72
C LYS A 54 4.96 -1.38 15.69
N LYS A 55 4.26 -0.86 16.72
CA LYS A 55 3.50 -1.66 17.69
C LYS A 55 2.47 -2.57 17.01
N LEU A 56 1.71 -2.06 16.03
CA LEU A 56 0.72 -2.86 15.32
C LEU A 56 1.37 -3.96 14.45
N VAL A 57 2.45 -3.67 13.74
CA VAL A 57 3.22 -4.66 12.96
C VAL A 57 3.70 -5.81 13.85
N ASP A 58 4.20 -5.50 15.05
CA ASP A 58 4.66 -6.49 16.03
C ASP A 58 3.48 -7.32 16.58
N LEU A 59 2.35 -6.69 16.93
CA LEU A 59 1.14 -7.37 17.41
C LEU A 59 0.55 -8.32 16.35
N MET A 60 0.65 -7.96 15.08
CA MET A 60 0.22 -8.80 13.95
C MET A 60 1.21 -9.90 13.61
N ASN A 61 2.41 -9.88 14.18
CA ASN A 61 3.49 -10.82 13.85
C ASN A 61 3.72 -10.96 12.34
N LEU A 62 3.96 -9.84 11.64
CA LEU A 62 4.10 -9.82 10.17
C LEU A 62 5.46 -10.31 9.67
N GLU A 63 6.48 -10.48 10.53
CA GLU A 63 7.82 -10.94 10.14
C GLU A 63 7.83 -12.23 9.31
N PRO A 64 7.11 -13.29 9.69
CA PRO A 64 7.09 -14.52 8.88
C PRO A 64 6.56 -14.30 7.47
N LEU A 65 5.57 -13.42 7.29
CA LEU A 65 5.06 -13.07 5.95
C LEU A 65 6.11 -12.29 5.15
N PHE A 66 6.79 -11.32 5.79
CA PHE A 66 7.85 -10.54 5.16
C PHE A 66 8.97 -11.46 4.65
N GLU A 67 9.40 -12.41 5.47
CA GLU A 67 10.43 -13.39 5.10
C GLU A 67 9.99 -14.32 3.97
N SER A 68 8.76 -14.84 4.04
CA SER A 68 8.21 -15.72 3.02
C SER A 68 8.13 -15.02 1.66
N VAL A 69 7.62 -13.78 1.62
CA VAL A 69 7.55 -12.97 0.39
C VAL A 69 8.94 -12.64 -0.15
N PHE A 70 9.89 -12.29 0.73
CA PHE A 70 11.28 -12.04 0.34
C PHE A 70 11.91 -13.25 -0.37
N ASN A 71 11.84 -14.41 0.29
CA ASN A 71 12.44 -15.64 -0.24
C ASN A 71 11.82 -16.04 -1.59
N LYS A 72 10.50 -15.95 -1.69
CA LYS A 72 9.78 -16.26 -2.93
C LYS A 72 10.14 -15.28 -4.05
N ALA A 73 10.23 -13.98 -3.75
CA ALA A 73 10.60 -12.97 -4.73
C ALA A 73 12.02 -13.14 -5.27
N VAL A 74 12.98 -13.41 -4.39
CA VAL A 74 14.37 -13.68 -4.80
C VAL A 74 14.44 -14.87 -5.76
N ASN A 75 13.69 -15.93 -5.47
CA ASN A 75 13.66 -17.14 -6.28
C ASN A 75 12.93 -16.92 -7.62
N ASP A 76 11.73 -16.35 -7.60
CA ASP A 76 10.86 -16.26 -8.79
C ASP A 76 11.31 -15.14 -9.74
N PHE A 77 11.70 -13.98 -9.20
CA PHE A 77 12.10 -12.83 -10.02
C PHE A 77 13.60 -12.74 -10.27
N ARG A 78 14.40 -13.52 -9.55
CA ARG A 78 15.89 -13.53 -9.66
C ARG A 78 16.47 -12.14 -9.46
N VAL A 79 15.97 -11.39 -8.49
CA VAL A 79 16.39 -10.04 -8.15
C VAL A 79 17.28 -10.02 -6.92
N SER A 80 18.22 -9.08 -6.89
CA SER A 80 18.98 -8.78 -5.68
C SER A 80 18.24 -7.70 -4.91
N ILE A 81 17.75 -8.04 -3.72
CA ILE A 81 16.97 -7.17 -2.87
C ILE A 81 17.67 -7.05 -1.53
N ASP A 82 17.64 -5.87 -0.91
CA ASP A 82 18.08 -5.69 0.46
C ASP A 82 16.95 -6.14 1.41
N LYS A 83 17.20 -7.20 2.19
CA LYS A 83 16.23 -7.72 3.17
C LYS A 83 15.89 -6.69 4.26
N THR A 84 16.78 -5.74 4.50
CA THR A 84 16.60 -4.70 5.53
C THR A 84 15.86 -3.48 5.02
N ASP A 85 15.57 -3.40 3.71
CA ASP A 85 14.87 -2.28 3.12
C ASP A 85 13.38 -2.32 3.46
N ARG A 86 13.00 -1.50 4.43
CA ARG A 86 11.65 -1.38 4.98
C ARG A 86 11.30 0.08 5.15
N TYR A 87 10.16 0.46 4.66
CA TYR A 87 9.66 1.82 4.74
C TYR A 87 8.22 1.83 5.26
N PHE A 88 8.05 2.25 6.50
CA PHE A 88 6.77 2.28 7.20
C PHE A 88 6.24 3.72 7.25
N VAL A 89 5.00 3.90 6.80
CA VAL A 89 4.37 5.22 6.71
C VAL A 89 3.00 5.20 7.37
N ALA A 90 2.78 6.06 8.35
CA ALA A 90 1.44 6.43 8.78
C ALA A 90 0.94 7.57 7.89
N ARG A 91 -0.20 7.38 7.23
CA ARG A 91 -0.77 8.35 6.29
C ARG A 91 -2.17 8.77 6.74
N LYS A 92 -2.32 10.08 6.94
CA LYS A 92 -3.59 10.73 7.24
C LYS A 92 -4.06 11.51 6.01
N VAL A 93 -5.31 11.33 5.62
CA VAL A 93 -5.96 12.11 4.56
C VAL A 93 -7.14 12.81 5.18
N ASP A 94 -7.06 14.14 5.25
CA ASP A 94 -8.13 14.95 5.78
C ASP A 94 -9.23 15.16 4.72
N PRO A 95 -10.48 15.41 5.16
CA PRO A 95 -11.59 15.68 4.26
C PRO A 95 -11.29 16.81 3.28
N GLY A 96 -11.75 16.68 2.05
CA GLY A 96 -11.59 17.72 1.03
C GLY A 96 -10.21 17.82 0.38
N GLN A 97 -9.23 17.00 0.76
CA GLN A 97 -7.89 17.03 0.15
C GLN A 97 -7.88 16.49 -1.29
N SER A 98 -8.19 17.33 -2.26
CA SER A 98 -8.21 16.97 -3.70
C SER A 98 -6.84 16.54 -4.24
N SER A 99 -5.73 16.98 -3.62
CA SER A 99 -4.36 16.60 -4.01
C SER A 99 -4.08 15.11 -3.84
N GLU A 100 -4.85 14.40 -3.05
CA GLU A 100 -4.71 12.97 -2.77
C GLU A 100 -5.61 12.08 -3.64
N LYS A 101 -6.44 12.70 -4.50
CA LYS A 101 -7.38 12.00 -5.39
C LYS A 101 -6.67 11.35 -6.59
N TYR A 102 -6.99 10.09 -6.86
CA TYR A 102 -6.62 9.35 -8.09
C TYR A 102 -5.15 9.44 -8.51
N ARG A 103 -4.23 9.44 -7.57
CA ARG A 103 -2.79 9.34 -7.88
C ARG A 103 -2.36 7.90 -8.14
N ALA A 104 -2.94 7.28 -9.16
CA ALA A 104 -2.60 5.91 -9.50
C ALA A 104 -1.12 5.77 -9.86
N HIS A 105 -0.44 4.83 -9.22
CA HIS A 105 0.97 4.57 -9.41
C HIS A 105 1.33 3.11 -9.10
N PHE A 106 2.54 2.73 -9.44
CA PHE A 106 3.20 1.53 -8.95
C PHE A 106 4.22 1.93 -7.89
N ASP A 107 4.26 1.19 -6.81
CA ASP A 107 5.28 1.40 -5.79
C ASP A 107 6.69 1.11 -6.31
N SER A 108 7.67 1.60 -5.59
CA SER A 108 9.06 1.20 -5.79
C SER A 108 9.35 -0.13 -5.10
N HIS A 109 8.63 -0.41 -4.01
CA HIS A 109 8.81 -1.60 -3.19
C HIS A 109 8.05 -2.79 -3.76
N LEU A 110 8.59 -3.97 -3.54
CA LEU A 110 8.02 -5.22 -4.01
C LEU A 110 6.70 -5.54 -3.30
N LEU A 111 6.70 -5.49 -1.97
CA LEU A 111 5.53 -5.73 -1.14
C LEU A 111 5.01 -4.43 -0.55
N THR A 112 3.71 -4.23 -0.68
CA THR A 112 2.96 -3.18 0.02
C THR A 112 1.83 -3.83 0.82
N ILE A 113 1.74 -3.47 2.11
CA ILE A 113 0.61 -3.84 2.96
C ILE A 113 -0.08 -2.55 3.43
N VAL A 114 -1.37 -2.46 3.18
CA VAL A 114 -2.23 -1.37 3.64
C VAL A 114 -2.98 -1.85 4.89
N LEU A 115 -2.72 -1.21 6.02
CA LEU A 115 -3.37 -1.48 7.30
C LEU A 115 -4.41 -0.37 7.55
N PRO A 116 -5.71 -0.66 7.55
CA PRO A 116 -6.76 0.34 7.82
C PRO A 116 -6.82 0.64 9.33
N ILE A 117 -6.61 1.89 9.73
CA ILE A 117 -6.58 2.29 11.14
C ILE A 117 -7.85 3.05 11.52
N SER A 118 -8.19 4.09 10.76
CA SER A 118 -9.47 4.80 10.86
C SER A 118 -10.02 5.01 9.46
N ILE A 119 -11.20 4.45 9.24
CA ILE A 119 -11.88 4.51 7.94
C ILE A 119 -13.18 5.29 8.12
N PRO A 120 -13.38 6.36 7.34
CA PRO A 120 -14.60 7.15 7.42
C PRO A 120 -15.84 6.29 7.17
N LYS A 121 -16.86 6.48 7.97
CA LYS A 121 -18.16 5.82 7.77
C LYS A 121 -18.90 6.48 6.60
N PRO A 122 -19.67 5.71 5.83
CA PRO A 122 -20.48 6.30 4.76
C PRO A 122 -21.57 7.17 5.38
N GLU A 123 -21.58 8.46 5.06
CA GLU A 123 -22.75 9.29 5.31
C GLU A 123 -23.72 9.16 4.12
N ASN A 124 -24.96 8.73 4.39
CA ASN A 124 -26.08 8.73 3.43
C ASN A 124 -25.79 8.10 2.06
N GLY A 125 -24.99 7.02 2.02
CA GLY A 125 -24.74 6.26 0.79
C GLY A 125 -23.70 6.86 -0.17
N PHE A 126 -22.95 7.87 0.24
CA PHE A 126 -21.83 8.39 -0.56
C PHE A 126 -20.59 7.51 -0.46
N SER A 127 -20.01 7.19 -1.62
CA SER A 127 -18.87 6.28 -1.77
C SER A 127 -17.51 6.92 -1.46
N ASP A 128 -17.45 8.24 -1.35
CA ASP A 128 -16.18 8.99 -1.33
C ASP A 128 -15.51 9.00 0.05
N ARG A 129 -15.04 7.83 0.47
CA ARG A 129 -14.35 7.58 1.76
C ARG A 129 -12.85 7.39 1.61
N GLY A 130 -12.32 7.72 0.43
CA GLY A 130 -10.92 7.47 0.10
C GLY A 130 -10.63 5.98 -0.15
N GLU A 131 -11.60 5.22 -0.65
CA GLU A 131 -11.43 3.80 -0.98
C GLU A 131 -10.20 3.58 -1.87
N LEU A 132 -9.53 2.46 -1.67
CA LEU A 132 -8.40 2.04 -2.49
C LEU A 132 -8.92 1.37 -3.77
N LYS A 133 -8.52 1.90 -4.92
CA LYS A 133 -8.66 1.21 -6.20
C LYS A 133 -7.32 0.56 -6.55
N ALA A 134 -7.32 -0.73 -6.83
CA ALA A 134 -6.14 -1.49 -7.17
C ALA A 134 -6.40 -2.42 -8.35
N ALA A 135 -5.50 -2.43 -9.32
CA ALA A 135 -5.44 -3.37 -10.42
C ALA A 135 -4.21 -4.30 -10.22
N PRO A 136 -4.39 -5.45 -9.55
CA PRO A 136 -3.32 -6.39 -9.31
C PRO A 136 -2.76 -6.92 -10.63
N ASN A 137 -1.45 -7.15 -10.67
CA ASN A 137 -0.76 -7.69 -11.85
C ASN A 137 -1.04 -6.91 -13.16
N ALA A 138 -1.32 -5.59 -13.07
CA ALA A 138 -1.55 -4.73 -14.23
C ALA A 138 -0.33 -4.70 -15.17
N ARG A 139 0.85 -5.06 -14.68
CA ARG A 139 2.06 -5.25 -15.48
C ARG A 139 2.91 -6.41 -14.95
N LYS A 140 3.76 -6.94 -15.81
CA LYS A 140 4.79 -7.91 -15.39
C LYS A 140 5.85 -7.22 -14.53
N PHE A 141 6.49 -7.98 -13.65
CA PHE A 141 7.61 -7.49 -12.86
C PHE A 141 8.73 -6.95 -13.77
N PRO A 142 9.16 -5.67 -13.57
CA PRO A 142 10.17 -5.05 -14.44
C PRO A 142 11.57 -5.55 -14.07
N ARG A 143 12.18 -6.35 -14.94
CA ARG A 143 13.53 -6.91 -14.70
C ARG A 143 14.66 -5.88 -14.78
N TYR A 144 14.43 -4.76 -15.47
CA TYR A 144 15.43 -3.71 -15.71
C TYR A 144 14.88 -2.35 -15.27
N GLU A 145 15.74 -1.56 -14.64
CA GLU A 145 15.37 -0.24 -14.14
C GLU A 145 14.83 0.69 -15.24
N LEU A 146 15.47 0.70 -16.40
CA LEU A 146 15.02 1.52 -17.54
C LEU A 146 13.60 1.13 -17.98
N ILE A 147 13.29 -0.17 -18.03
CA ILE A 147 11.95 -0.67 -18.35
C ILE A 147 10.96 -0.22 -17.29
N ASN A 148 11.34 -0.27 -16.00
CA ASN A 148 10.48 0.23 -14.90
C ASN A 148 10.17 1.72 -15.07
N ILE A 149 11.16 2.54 -15.38
CA ILE A 149 10.98 3.99 -15.60
C ILE A 149 10.04 4.25 -16.77
N LEU A 150 10.27 3.59 -17.92
CA LEU A 150 9.45 3.75 -19.12
C LEU A 150 8.00 3.28 -18.88
N GLN A 151 7.83 2.15 -18.18
CA GLN A 151 6.50 1.66 -17.81
C GLN A 151 5.79 2.61 -16.84
N LYS A 152 6.48 3.13 -15.81
CA LYS A 152 5.89 4.13 -14.90
C LYS A 152 5.46 5.40 -15.66
N ALA A 153 6.27 5.87 -16.63
CA ALA A 153 5.91 7.01 -17.47
C ALA A 153 4.69 6.70 -18.35
N TYR A 154 4.65 5.51 -18.95
CA TYR A 154 3.51 5.07 -19.75
C TYR A 154 2.22 5.01 -18.92
N TRP A 155 2.26 4.40 -17.72
CA TRP A 155 1.10 4.23 -16.86
C TRP A 155 0.64 5.52 -16.18
N LYS A 156 1.47 6.55 -16.11
CA LYS A 156 1.11 7.85 -15.55
C LYS A 156 -0.12 8.48 -16.24
N ARG A 157 -0.36 8.16 -17.51
CA ARG A 157 -1.57 8.62 -18.25
C ARG A 157 -2.88 8.02 -17.72
N TYR A 158 -2.79 6.90 -17.00
CA TYR A 158 -3.93 6.26 -16.36
C TYR A 158 -4.10 6.65 -14.88
N ALA A 159 -3.33 7.63 -14.41
CA ALA A 159 -3.38 8.14 -13.05
C ALA A 159 -4.57 9.08 -12.79
N SER A 160 -5.74 8.76 -13.36
CA SER A 160 -6.99 9.51 -13.22
C SER A 160 -8.15 8.52 -13.07
N GLU A 161 -9.32 9.01 -12.71
CA GLU A 161 -10.54 8.19 -12.62
C GLU A 161 -10.86 7.50 -13.95
N ALA A 162 -10.93 8.26 -15.02
CA ALA A 162 -11.15 7.73 -16.38
C ALA A 162 -10.04 6.74 -16.81
N GLY A 163 -8.83 6.94 -16.31
CA GLY A 163 -7.72 6.01 -16.50
C GLY A 163 -7.95 4.66 -15.84
N PHE A 164 -8.41 4.65 -14.59
CA PHE A 164 -8.79 3.41 -13.89
C PHE A 164 -9.96 2.70 -14.59
N ASP A 165 -10.97 3.45 -15.05
CA ASP A 165 -12.09 2.89 -15.81
C ASP A 165 -11.62 2.25 -17.12
N THR A 166 -10.60 2.82 -17.75
CA THR A 166 -10.00 2.23 -18.95
C THR A 166 -9.25 0.94 -18.62
N VAL A 167 -8.49 0.91 -17.51
CA VAL A 167 -7.78 -0.28 -17.05
C VAL A 167 -8.76 -1.38 -16.64
N SER A 168 -9.88 -1.04 -16.00
CA SER A 168 -10.90 -2.00 -15.55
C SER A 168 -11.54 -2.78 -16.69
N LYS A 169 -11.52 -2.27 -17.92
CA LYS A 169 -12.00 -2.99 -19.11
C LYS A 169 -11.11 -4.15 -19.53
N SER A 170 -9.85 -4.14 -19.15
CA SER A 170 -8.84 -5.15 -19.53
C SER A 170 -8.26 -5.92 -18.36
N THR A 171 -8.44 -5.45 -17.15
CA THR A 171 -7.82 -6.02 -15.93
C THR A 171 -8.83 -5.94 -14.79
N HIS A 172 -8.84 -6.97 -13.93
CA HIS A 172 -9.66 -6.94 -12.73
C HIS A 172 -9.21 -5.80 -11.81
N VAL A 173 -10.14 -4.91 -11.44
CA VAL A 173 -9.91 -3.80 -10.51
C VAL A 173 -10.66 -4.07 -9.22
N LEU A 174 -9.94 -4.08 -8.12
CA LEU A 174 -10.49 -4.13 -6.77
C LEU A 174 -10.84 -2.72 -6.33
N THR A 175 -12.00 -2.58 -5.67
CA THR A 175 -12.33 -1.37 -4.90
C THR A 175 -12.46 -1.79 -3.44
N GLU A 176 -11.53 -1.31 -2.61
CA GLU A 176 -11.45 -1.71 -1.21
C GLU A 176 -11.83 -0.55 -0.30
N TYR A 177 -12.92 -0.73 0.46
CA TYR A 177 -13.45 0.23 1.41
C TYR A 177 -12.91 0.02 2.82
N PHE A 178 -12.35 -1.15 3.10
CA PHE A 178 -11.80 -1.56 4.41
C PHE A 178 -12.83 -1.58 5.54
N ASP A 179 -14.11 -1.80 5.24
CA ASP A 179 -15.18 -1.82 6.25
C ASP A 179 -14.96 -2.88 7.34
N ASP A 180 -14.37 -4.01 6.97
CA ASP A 180 -14.04 -5.11 7.89
C ASP A 180 -12.68 -4.94 8.58
N TYR A 181 -11.96 -3.83 8.35
CA TYR A 181 -10.60 -3.63 8.85
C TYR A 181 -9.63 -4.77 8.49
N LYS A 182 -9.82 -5.40 7.35
CA LYS A 182 -8.91 -6.42 6.81
C LYS A 182 -7.77 -5.76 6.05
N PRO A 183 -6.51 -5.95 6.48
CA PRO A 183 -5.38 -5.45 5.72
C PRO A 183 -5.30 -6.09 4.35
N LEU A 184 -4.84 -5.31 3.37
CA LEU A 184 -4.60 -5.76 2.00
C LEU A 184 -3.10 -5.75 1.71
N ALA A 185 -2.55 -6.93 1.41
CA ALA A 185 -1.17 -7.12 0.97
C ALA A 185 -1.12 -7.37 -0.52
N PHE A 186 -0.20 -6.69 -1.25
CA PHE A 186 -0.07 -6.85 -2.70
C PHE A 186 1.35 -6.57 -3.20
N LEU A 187 1.66 -7.03 -4.41
CA LEU A 187 2.92 -6.71 -5.09
C LEU A 187 2.88 -5.27 -5.60
N GLY A 188 3.49 -4.35 -4.86
CA GLY A 188 3.46 -2.91 -5.15
C GLY A 188 4.08 -2.55 -6.51
N THR A 189 5.10 -3.27 -6.94
CA THR A 189 5.76 -3.06 -8.25
C THR A 189 4.91 -3.46 -9.45
N THR A 190 3.91 -4.34 -9.29
CA THR A 190 3.08 -4.85 -10.40
C THR A 190 1.62 -4.43 -10.30
N THR A 191 1.19 -3.92 -9.14
CA THR A 191 -0.17 -3.45 -8.90
C THR A 191 -0.28 -1.95 -9.14
N LEU A 192 -1.10 -1.55 -10.12
CA LEU A 192 -1.47 -0.16 -10.28
C LEU A 192 -2.53 0.16 -9.22
N HIS A 193 -2.25 1.15 -8.35
CA HIS A 193 -3.18 1.48 -7.28
C HIS A 193 -3.22 2.99 -6.98
N GLY A 194 -4.30 3.41 -6.37
CA GLY A 194 -4.52 4.78 -5.94
C GLY A 194 -5.79 4.88 -5.10
N ASN A 195 -5.94 5.97 -4.38
CA ASN A 195 -7.12 6.18 -3.54
C ASN A 195 -8.10 7.12 -4.22
N ASN A 196 -9.36 6.92 -3.92
CA ASN A 196 -10.38 7.91 -4.21
C ASN A 196 -10.28 9.09 -3.23
N PHE A 197 -11.08 10.08 -3.48
CA PHE A 197 -11.24 11.28 -2.68
C PHE A 197 -11.90 10.97 -1.31
N VAL A 198 -11.54 11.72 -0.28
CA VAL A 198 -12.24 11.72 1.00
C VAL A 198 -13.16 12.93 1.01
N SER A 199 -14.48 12.71 1.06
CA SER A 199 -15.48 13.78 1.02
C SER A 199 -15.26 14.80 2.13
N GLU A 200 -15.59 16.08 1.86
CA GLU A 200 -15.55 17.16 2.85
C GLU A 200 -16.45 16.91 4.07
N LYS A 201 -17.47 16.07 3.90
CA LYS A 201 -18.42 15.68 4.97
C LYS A 201 -17.98 14.45 5.76
N SER A 202 -16.86 13.82 5.37
CA SER A 202 -16.34 12.63 6.03
C SER A 202 -15.38 12.96 7.16
N GLU A 203 -15.03 11.96 7.96
CA GLU A 203 -13.92 12.01 8.90
C GLU A 203 -12.57 11.82 8.16
N SER A 204 -11.46 12.14 8.83
CA SER A 204 -10.12 11.84 8.30
C SER A 204 -9.92 10.34 8.17
N ARG A 205 -9.32 9.92 7.07
CA ARG A 205 -8.87 8.54 6.88
C ARG A 205 -7.44 8.38 7.37
N LEU A 206 -7.19 7.37 8.21
CA LEU A 206 -5.86 6.99 8.67
C LEU A 206 -5.52 5.57 8.25
N THR A 207 -4.39 5.41 7.59
CA THR A 207 -3.85 4.11 7.17
C THR A 207 -2.38 4.00 7.49
N PHE A 208 -1.91 2.80 7.83
CA PHE A 208 -0.50 2.49 7.87
C PHE A 208 -0.10 1.73 6.60
N LEU A 209 1.05 2.05 6.06
CA LEU A 209 1.61 1.46 4.85
C LEU A 209 2.95 0.81 5.17
N CYS A 210 3.05 -0.50 4.98
CA CYS A 210 4.31 -1.21 5.03
C CYS A 210 4.81 -1.39 3.60
N HIS A 211 5.89 -0.72 3.24
CA HIS A 211 6.59 -0.88 1.96
C HIS A 211 7.90 -1.61 2.19
N LEU A 212 8.08 -2.76 1.56
CA LEU A 212 9.23 -3.62 1.78
C LEU A 212 9.90 -4.00 0.48
N TYR A 213 11.23 -4.05 0.53
CA TYR A 213 12.07 -4.64 -0.51
C TYR A 213 12.06 -3.85 -1.82
N ASP A 214 12.79 -2.73 -1.88
CA ASP A 214 13.01 -1.99 -3.13
C ASP A 214 13.99 -2.78 -4.03
N PRO A 215 13.54 -3.32 -5.16
CA PRO A 215 14.41 -4.06 -6.09
C PRO A 215 15.29 -3.15 -6.94
N SER A 216 15.26 -1.83 -6.72
CA SER A 216 16.08 -0.89 -7.49
C SER A 216 17.55 -1.00 -7.11
N PRO A 217 18.48 -1.00 -8.07
CA PRO A 217 19.90 -1.02 -7.79
C PRO A 217 20.33 0.19 -6.94
N ARG A 218 21.21 -0.03 -5.96
CA ARG A 218 21.71 1.05 -5.07
C ARG A 218 22.34 2.24 -5.82
N TYR A 219 22.85 2.02 -7.03
CA TYR A 219 23.52 3.00 -7.88
C TYR A 219 22.80 3.23 -9.21
N GLY A 220 21.51 2.91 -9.31
CA GLY A 220 20.74 3.05 -10.51
C GLY A 220 20.25 4.48 -10.77
N ILE A 221 19.69 4.70 -11.95
CA ILE A 221 19.09 5.97 -12.38
C ILE A 221 17.95 6.38 -11.45
N GLY A 222 17.15 5.43 -10.98
CA GLY A 222 16.05 5.69 -10.02
C GLY A 222 16.54 6.20 -8.67
N THR A 223 17.66 5.67 -8.18
CA THR A 223 18.31 6.15 -6.95
C THR A 223 18.86 7.56 -7.12
N LEU A 224 19.46 7.86 -8.27
CA LEU A 224 19.92 9.21 -8.59
C LEU A 224 18.75 10.21 -8.66
N LEU A 225 17.67 9.84 -9.34
CA LEU A 225 16.47 10.67 -9.45
C LEU A 225 15.79 10.91 -8.09
N ARG A 226 15.79 9.93 -7.18
CA ARG A 226 15.29 10.11 -5.80
C ARG A 226 16.14 11.11 -5.02
N LYS A 227 17.47 11.00 -5.08
CA LYS A 227 18.39 11.96 -4.46
C LYS A 227 18.18 13.38 -4.98
N ILE A 228 17.99 13.56 -6.29
CA ILE A 228 17.73 14.89 -6.88
C ILE A 228 16.39 15.46 -6.42
N ARG A 229 15.39 14.62 -6.14
CA ARG A 229 14.05 15.03 -5.67
C ARG A 229 13.97 15.21 -4.15
N GLY A 230 15.06 15.05 -3.41
CA GLY A 230 15.09 15.19 -1.96
C GLY A 230 14.33 14.09 -1.19
N ARG A 231 14.29 12.89 -1.75
CA ARG A 231 13.64 11.71 -1.14
C ARG A 231 14.64 10.62 -0.87
#